data_53864832c1b5ade39250616fb246ff44
#
_entry.id   53864832c1b5ade39250616fb246ff44
#
_cell.length_a   1.000
_cell.length_b   1.000
_cell.length_c   1.000
_cell.angle_alpha   90.00
_cell.angle_beta   90.00
_cell.angle_gamma   90.00
#
_symmetry.space_group_name_H-M   'P 1'
#
loop_
_entity.id
_entity.type
_entity.pdbx_description
1 polymer ?
#
loop_
_entity_poly.entity_id
_entity_poly.type
_entity_poly.pdbx_seq_one_letter_code
_entity_poly.pdbx_strand_id
1 'polypeptide(L)'
;MKLIIAIINDQDTENVSDHLTQESFRVTCIASTGSFLRSGRSTLLIGTDEIRVPRAIEILRENTNQPKDPNEHKAIVFVVDVKEFIQV
;
A
#
# COMPACT_ATOMS: atom_id res chain seq x y z
N MET A 1 2.61 16.77 -2.87
CA MET A 1 1.84 15.55 -2.65
C MET A 1 2.63 14.33 -3.08
N LYS A 2 2.56 13.27 -2.31
CA LYS A 2 3.23 12.02 -2.63
C LYS A 2 2.20 10.93 -2.89
N LEU A 3 2.57 9.98 -3.72
CA LEU A 3 1.78 8.77 -3.93
C LEU A 3 2.61 7.59 -3.44
N ILE A 4 2.04 6.84 -2.52
CA ILE A 4 2.64 5.60 -2.04
C ILE A 4 1.97 4.46 -2.80
N ILE A 5 2.79 3.63 -3.44
CA ILE A 5 2.33 2.44 -4.13
C ILE A 5 2.83 1.26 -3.31
N ALA A 6 1.93 0.53 -2.68
CA ALA A 6 2.29 -0.57 -1.80
C ALA A 6 1.75 -1.88 -2.35
N ILE A 7 2.63 -2.84 -2.55
CA ILE A 7 2.27 -4.19 -3.02
C ILE A 7 2.39 -5.12 -1.83
N ILE A 8 1.27 -5.69 -1.42
CA ILE A 8 1.17 -6.53 -0.21
C ILE A 8 0.45 -7.82 -0.52
N ASN A 9 0.49 -8.76 0.42
CA ASN A 9 -0.29 -10.00 0.29
C ASN A 9 -1.79 -9.68 0.41
N ASP A 10 -2.60 -10.37 -0.39
CA ASP A 10 -4.07 -10.18 -0.38
C ASP A 10 -4.66 -10.30 1.01
N GLN A 11 -4.18 -11.25 1.81
CA GLN A 11 -4.71 -11.49 3.15
C GLN A 11 -4.42 -10.35 4.13
N ASP A 12 -3.48 -9.47 3.80
CA ASP A 12 -3.17 -8.31 4.65
C ASP A 12 -3.94 -7.05 4.23
N THR A 13 -4.61 -7.08 3.07
CA THR A 13 -5.23 -5.90 2.47
C THR A 13 -6.26 -5.23 3.38
N GLU A 14 -7.17 -6.00 3.93
CA GLU A 14 -8.23 -5.46 4.78
C GLU A 14 -7.66 -4.82 6.04
N ASN A 15 -6.75 -5.52 6.70
CA ASN A 15 -6.14 -5.04 7.94
C ASN A 15 -5.35 -3.75 7.71
N VAL A 16 -4.55 -3.72 6.66
CA VAL A 16 -3.75 -2.54 6.31
C VAL A 16 -4.67 -1.38 5.95
N SER A 17 -5.67 -1.62 5.10
CA SER A 17 -6.60 -0.58 4.67
C SER A 17 -7.37 0.02 5.84
N ASP A 18 -7.82 -0.82 6.77
CA ASP A 18 -8.56 -0.36 7.95
C ASP A 18 -7.70 0.55 8.82
N HIS A 19 -6.45 0.17 9.06
CA HIS A 19 -5.55 0.99 9.88
C HIS A 19 -5.18 2.31 9.19
N LEU A 20 -4.97 2.29 7.89
CA LEU A 20 -4.72 3.51 7.13
C LEU A 20 -5.93 4.44 7.16
N THR A 21 -7.12 3.89 6.96
CA THR A 21 -8.36 4.68 6.96
C THR A 21 -8.65 5.27 8.33
N GLN A 22 -8.37 4.53 9.40
CA GLN A 22 -8.54 5.02 10.77
C GLN A 22 -7.70 6.27 11.05
N GLU A 23 -6.57 6.42 10.39
CA GLU A 23 -5.73 7.59 10.52
C GLU A 23 -5.92 8.59 9.39
N SER A 24 -7.06 8.49 8.72
CA SER A 24 -7.49 9.44 7.68
C SER A 24 -6.62 9.44 6.41
N PHE A 25 -5.95 8.34 6.13
CA PHE A 25 -5.32 8.15 4.82
C PHE A 25 -6.37 7.72 3.80
N ARG A 26 -6.24 8.22 2.59
CA ARG A 26 -7.06 7.75 1.47
C ARG A 26 -6.36 6.59 0.79
N VAL A 27 -7.07 5.49 0.67
CA VAL A 27 -6.51 4.24 0.13
C VAL A 27 -7.39 3.75 -1.00
N THR A 28 -6.77 3.46 -2.13
CA THR A 28 -7.43 2.78 -3.24
C THR A 28 -6.76 1.43 -3.41
N CYS A 29 -7.54 0.37 -3.37
CA CYS A 29 -7.01 -0.98 -3.56
C CYS A 29 -7.25 -1.42 -5.00
N ILE A 30 -6.18 -1.84 -5.67
CA ILE A 30 -6.26 -2.43 -6.99
C ILE A 30 -6.00 -3.91 -6.82
N ALA A 31 -7.02 -4.73 -7.02
CA ALA A 31 -6.88 -6.16 -6.95
C ALA A 31 -6.02 -6.65 -8.12
N SER A 32 -5.01 -7.41 -7.81
CA SER A 32 -4.17 -8.01 -8.82
C SER A 32 -4.80 -9.31 -9.31
N THR A 33 -5.16 -9.35 -10.58
CA THR A 33 -5.61 -10.60 -11.22
C THR A 33 -4.73 -10.87 -12.43
N GLY A 34 -4.21 -12.06 -12.53
CA GLY A 34 -3.52 -12.50 -13.71
C GLY A 34 -2.03 -12.22 -13.74
N SER A 35 -1.49 -12.09 -14.94
CA SER A 35 -0.07 -12.18 -15.23
C SER A 35 0.75 -10.93 -14.92
N PHE A 36 0.10 -9.82 -14.64
CA PHE A 36 0.82 -8.55 -14.46
C PHE A 36 1.50 -8.47 -13.10
N LEU A 37 0.81 -8.92 -12.06
CA LEU A 37 1.37 -9.01 -10.71
C LEU A 37 1.26 -10.44 -10.23
N ARG A 38 2.06 -10.78 -9.22
CA ARG A 38 2.02 -12.13 -8.68
C ARG A 38 0.64 -12.43 -8.10
N SER A 39 0.17 -13.65 -8.34
CA SER A 39 -1.06 -14.14 -7.74
C SER A 39 -0.98 -14.04 -6.21
N GLY A 40 -2.09 -13.61 -5.59
CA GLY A 40 -2.14 -13.44 -4.15
C GLY A 40 -1.60 -12.12 -3.64
N ARG A 41 -1.32 -11.17 -4.53
CA ARG A 41 -0.85 -9.83 -4.17
C ARG A 41 -1.87 -8.78 -4.55
N SER A 42 -1.93 -7.71 -3.75
CA SER A 42 -2.76 -6.54 -4.03
C SER A 42 -1.90 -5.30 -4.06
N THR A 43 -2.32 -4.31 -4.83
CA THR A 43 -1.66 -3.01 -4.88
C THR A 43 -2.55 -1.98 -4.23
N LEU A 44 -1.98 -1.23 -3.28
CA LEU A 44 -2.65 -0.11 -2.64
C LEU A 44 -2.05 1.18 -3.15
N LEU A 45 -2.91 2.15 -3.45
CA LEU A 45 -2.50 3.50 -3.79
C LEU A 45 -2.90 4.42 -2.65
N ILE A 46 -1.94 5.12 -2.07
CA ILE A 46 -2.15 5.99 -0.92
C ILE A 46 -1.62 7.37 -1.26
N GLY A 47 -2.53 8.35 -1.43
CA GLY A 47 -2.14 9.74 -1.67
C GLY A 47 -2.00 10.45 -0.34
N THR A 48 -0.89 11.16 -0.12
CA THR A 48 -0.67 11.88 1.13
C THR A 48 0.38 12.97 1.00
N ASP A 49 0.46 13.82 2.02
CA ASP A 49 1.52 14.82 2.12
C ASP A 49 2.83 14.16 2.51
N GLU A 50 3.93 14.77 2.10
CA GLU A 50 5.26 14.25 2.37
C GLU A 50 5.50 13.96 3.84
N ILE A 51 5.02 14.85 4.72
CA ILE A 51 5.25 14.73 6.15
C ILE A 51 4.60 13.50 6.76
N ARG A 52 3.52 12.97 6.13
CA ARG A 52 2.82 11.80 6.62
C ARG A 52 3.31 10.48 6.03
N VAL A 53 4.22 10.54 5.05
CA VAL A 53 4.74 9.33 4.42
C VAL A 53 5.33 8.34 5.43
N PRO A 54 6.19 8.78 6.39
CA PRO A 54 6.75 7.84 7.36
C PRO A 54 5.69 7.11 8.18
N ARG A 55 4.61 7.79 8.53
CA ARG A 55 3.52 7.14 9.30
C ARG A 55 2.80 6.09 8.47
N ALA A 56 2.54 6.38 7.21
CA ALA A 56 1.90 5.40 6.33
C ALA A 56 2.78 4.15 6.17
N ILE A 57 4.08 4.33 6.01
CA ILE A 57 5.01 3.21 5.89
C ILE A 57 5.05 2.39 7.19
N GLU A 58 5.01 3.06 8.33
CA GLU A 58 4.96 2.38 9.62
C GLU A 58 3.71 1.52 9.76
N ILE A 59 2.55 2.05 9.34
CA ILE A 59 1.29 1.29 9.37
C ILE A 59 1.40 0.05 8.47
N LEU A 60 1.96 0.21 7.28
CA LEU A 60 2.20 -0.92 6.37
C LEU A 60 3.08 -1.98 7.03
N ARG A 61 4.16 -1.54 7.68
CA ARG A 61 5.10 -2.45 8.33
C ARG A 61 4.46 -3.21 9.49
N GLU A 62 3.67 -2.52 10.30
CA GLU A 62 3.07 -3.10 11.51
C GLU A 62 1.90 -4.03 11.21
N ASN A 63 1.24 -3.86 10.06
CA ASN A 63 -0.01 -4.54 9.77
C ASN A 63 0.09 -5.57 8.64
N THR A 64 1.30 -5.88 8.22
CA THR A 64 1.56 -6.96 7.26
C THR A 64 2.22 -8.13 7.98
N ASN A 65 1.85 -9.34 7.59
CA ASN A 65 2.40 -10.55 8.17
C ASN A 65 3.65 -10.99 7.44
N GLN A 66 4.56 -11.66 8.16
CA GLN A 66 5.74 -12.25 7.54
C GLN A 66 5.30 -13.27 6.50
N PRO A 67 5.87 -13.22 5.29
CA PRO A 67 5.58 -14.23 4.28
C PRO A 67 6.16 -15.59 4.69
N LYS A 68 5.53 -16.65 4.21
CA LYS A 68 5.99 -18.01 4.48
C LYS A 68 7.31 -18.30 3.79
N ASP A 69 7.50 -17.73 2.60
CA ASP A 69 8.74 -17.86 1.84
C ASP A 69 9.73 -16.79 2.34
N PRO A 70 10.90 -17.20 2.87
CA PRO A 70 11.87 -16.22 3.37
C PRO A 70 12.44 -15.31 2.28
N ASN A 71 12.26 -15.64 1.00
CA ASN A 71 12.69 -14.80 -0.11
C ASN A 71 11.66 -13.75 -0.50
N GLU A 72 10.49 -13.76 0.10
CA GLU A 72 9.45 -12.77 -0.16
C GLU A 72 9.48 -11.66 0.87
N HIS A 73 9.06 -10.48 0.46
CA HIS A 73 8.93 -9.33 1.34
C HIS A 73 7.50 -9.19 1.85
N LYS A 74 7.34 -8.62 3.03
CA LYS A 74 6.01 -8.31 3.60
C LYS A 74 5.28 -7.32 2.73
N ALA A 75 6.01 -6.34 2.21
CA ALA A 75 5.46 -5.30 1.35
C ALA A 75 6.58 -4.74 0.50
N ILE A 76 6.21 -4.29 -0.70
CA ILE A 76 7.11 -3.54 -1.58
C ILE A 76 6.47 -2.17 -1.72
N VAL A 77 7.22 -1.12 -1.41
CA VAL A 77 6.68 0.24 -1.34
C VAL A 77 7.48 1.17 -2.24
N PHE A 78 6.75 1.88 -3.10
CA PHE A 78 7.31 2.98 -3.90
C PHE A 78 6.69 4.28 -3.40
N VAL A 79 7.51 5.32 -3.31
CA VAL A 79 7.01 6.66 -2.99
C VAL A 79 7.39 7.55 -4.15
N VAL A 80 6.40 8.14 -4.81
CA VAL A 80 6.61 8.97 -5.98
C VAL A 80 6.00 10.34 -5.79
N ASP A 81 6.59 11.34 -6.45
CA ASP A 81 6.03 12.68 -6.47
C ASP A 81 4.82 12.72 -7.39
N VAL A 82 3.78 13.44 -6.96
CA VAL A 82 2.59 13.68 -7.78
C VAL A 82 2.64 15.09 -8.29
N LYS A 83 2.79 15.22 -9.60
CA LYS A 83 2.86 16.54 -10.24
C LYS A 83 1.50 17.23 -10.29
N GLU A 84 0.47 16.46 -10.59
CA GLU A 84 -0.90 16.95 -10.63
C GLU A 84 -1.84 15.90 -10.11
N PHE A 85 -2.88 16.35 -9.40
CA PHE A 85 -3.97 15.51 -8.95
C PHE A 85 -5.27 16.16 -9.36
N ILE A 86 -6.04 15.49 -10.21
CA ILE A 86 -7.27 16.02 -10.79
C ILE A 86 -8.41 15.07 -10.48
N GLN A 87 -9.48 15.62 -9.89
CA GLN A 87 -10.74 14.90 -9.70
C GLN A 87 -11.75 15.44 -10.71
N VAL A 88 -12.33 14.56 -11.46
CA VAL A 88 -13.35 14.93 -12.47
C VAL A 88 -14.73 14.48 -12.07
#